data_ead0af024d20eaee65031c7325de1991
#
_entry.id   ead0af024d20eaee65031c7325de1991
#
_cell.length_a   1.000
_cell.length_b   1.000
_cell.length_c   1.000
_cell.angle_alpha   90.00
_cell.angle_beta   90.00
_cell.angle_gamma   90.00
#
_symmetry.space_group_name_H-M   'P 1'
#
loop_
_entity.id
_entity.type
_entity.pdbx_description
1 polymer ?
#
loop_
_entity_poly.entity_id
_entity_poly.type
_entity_poly.pdbx_seq_one_letter_code
_entity_poly.pdbx_strand_id
1 'polypeptide(L)'
;MMKIGIDIDGVLTDVEQWQLDYGSKYYYEKYGMKIKNYKGYEASEIFDVDKKLDDEFWNEYFREYSINVETRKFANEVIDKLKEENEIYIITARGSFLSHSTGVMSIEENKTIVLNWLEKNQIHYDNIIFSPEDKLDICKQNKINLMIEDKPENINTISKEIPVICYHANYNEQCNGKNIYRCYSWYDIYRKIKEM
;
A
#
# COMPACT_ATOMS: atom_id res chain seq x y z
N MET A 1 9.34 22.87 -4.42
CA MET A 1 9.78 21.47 -4.25
C MET A 1 9.10 20.90 -3.02
N MET A 2 8.25 19.91 -3.19
CA MET A 2 7.56 19.22 -2.09
C MET A 2 8.26 17.90 -1.77
N LYS A 3 8.03 17.38 -0.55
CA LYS A 3 8.35 16.04 -0.17
C LYS A 3 7.08 15.20 -0.24
N ILE A 4 7.04 14.23 -1.13
CA ILE A 4 5.88 13.39 -1.39
C ILE A 4 6.15 12.00 -0.83
N GLY A 5 5.35 11.57 0.16
CA GLY A 5 5.34 10.21 0.67
C GLY A 5 4.42 9.33 -0.17
N ILE A 6 4.85 8.12 -0.46
CA ILE A 6 4.11 7.14 -1.27
C ILE A 6 4.13 5.79 -0.53
N ASP A 7 2.96 5.22 -0.30
CA ASP A 7 2.86 3.83 0.18
C ASP A 7 3.06 2.81 -0.94
N ILE A 8 3.30 1.55 -0.58
CA ILE A 8 3.45 0.46 -1.55
C ILE A 8 2.12 -0.29 -1.74
N ASP A 9 1.62 -0.92 -0.67
CA ASP A 9 0.46 -1.80 -0.74
C ASP A 9 -0.82 -0.99 -0.93
N GLY A 10 -1.58 -1.28 -2.00
CA GLY A 10 -2.77 -0.54 -2.37
C GLY A 10 -2.53 0.75 -3.17
N VAL A 11 -1.31 1.30 -3.12
CA VAL A 11 -0.91 2.52 -3.87
C VAL A 11 -0.08 2.19 -5.10
N LEU A 12 1.10 1.60 -4.90
CA LEU A 12 1.95 1.11 -6.01
C LEU A 12 1.44 -0.21 -6.57
N THR A 13 0.85 -1.05 -5.72
CA THR A 13 0.27 -2.35 -6.08
C THR A 13 -1.25 -2.33 -5.97
N ASP A 14 -1.93 -3.30 -6.57
CA ASP A 14 -3.36 -3.54 -6.38
C ASP A 14 -3.58 -4.69 -5.40
N VAL A 15 -3.36 -4.40 -4.11
CA VAL A 15 -3.52 -5.40 -3.05
C VAL A 15 -4.95 -5.88 -2.91
N GLU A 16 -5.93 -5.01 -3.16
CA GLU A 16 -7.35 -5.34 -3.13
C GLU A 16 -7.68 -6.44 -4.15
N GLN A 17 -7.37 -6.20 -5.43
CA GLN A 17 -7.63 -7.18 -6.47
C GLN A 17 -6.83 -8.46 -6.27
N TRP A 18 -5.58 -8.34 -5.82
CA TRP A 18 -4.74 -9.50 -5.52
C TRP A 18 -5.35 -10.37 -4.40
N GLN A 19 -5.82 -9.78 -3.31
CA GLN A 19 -6.49 -10.52 -2.22
C GLN A 19 -7.79 -11.17 -2.69
N LEU A 20 -8.56 -10.51 -3.55
CA LEU A 20 -9.78 -11.08 -4.13
C LEU A 20 -9.46 -12.31 -4.99
N ASP A 21 -8.44 -12.26 -5.83
CA ASP A 21 -8.07 -13.35 -6.74
C ASP A 21 -7.45 -14.53 -6.00
N TYR A 22 -6.38 -14.30 -5.26
CA TYR A 22 -5.65 -15.35 -4.55
C TYR A 22 -6.42 -15.90 -3.35
N GLY A 23 -7.11 -15.03 -2.61
CA GLY A 23 -7.98 -15.44 -1.52
C GLY A 23 -9.17 -16.26 -2.02
N SER A 24 -9.80 -15.87 -3.13
CA SER A 24 -10.89 -16.67 -3.72
C SER A 24 -10.43 -18.07 -4.06
N LYS A 25 -9.26 -18.22 -4.68
CA LYS A 25 -8.68 -19.53 -4.97
C LYS A 25 -8.41 -20.32 -3.69
N TYR A 26 -7.65 -19.72 -2.75
CA TYR A 26 -7.24 -20.38 -1.51
C TYR A 26 -8.40 -20.86 -0.66
N TYR A 27 -9.32 -19.95 -0.33
CA TYR A 27 -10.44 -20.26 0.56
C TYR A 27 -11.48 -21.16 -0.10
N TYR A 28 -11.67 -21.06 -1.41
CA TYR A 28 -12.57 -21.98 -2.12
C TYR A 28 -11.98 -23.41 -2.20
N GLU A 29 -10.73 -23.55 -2.63
CA GLU A 29 -10.11 -24.87 -2.80
C GLU A 29 -9.94 -25.62 -1.47
N LYS A 30 -9.60 -24.91 -0.38
CA LYS A 30 -9.37 -25.55 0.92
C LYS A 30 -10.63 -25.71 1.77
N TYR A 31 -11.55 -24.76 1.69
CA TYR A 31 -12.66 -24.66 2.64
C TYR A 31 -14.04 -24.51 1.99
N GLY A 32 -14.13 -24.43 0.67
CA GLY A 32 -15.40 -24.21 -0.04
C GLY A 32 -16.01 -22.83 0.22
N MET A 33 -15.21 -21.86 0.70
CA MET A 33 -15.65 -20.52 1.05
C MET A 33 -15.73 -19.61 -0.18
N LYS A 34 -16.50 -18.55 -0.06
CA LYS A 34 -16.66 -17.51 -1.10
C LYS A 34 -16.53 -16.11 -0.49
N ILE A 35 -16.32 -15.12 -1.31
CA ILE A 35 -16.32 -13.70 -0.90
C ILE A 35 -17.62 -13.39 -0.15
N LYS A 36 -17.48 -12.78 1.03
CA LYS A 36 -18.56 -12.28 1.88
C LYS A 36 -18.67 -10.76 1.83
N ASN A 37 -17.52 -10.09 1.82
CA ASN A 37 -17.45 -8.64 1.83
C ASN A 37 -16.32 -8.16 0.91
N TYR A 38 -16.63 -7.83 -0.34
CA TYR A 38 -15.65 -7.33 -1.31
C TYR A 38 -15.07 -5.93 -0.96
N LYS A 39 -15.60 -5.28 0.10
CA LYS A 39 -15.11 -4.01 0.63
C LYS A 39 -14.23 -4.18 1.88
N GLY A 40 -13.87 -5.40 2.24
CA GLY A 40 -12.93 -5.66 3.32
C GLY A 40 -11.52 -5.19 2.95
N TYR A 41 -10.79 -4.65 3.93
CA TYR A 41 -9.39 -4.27 3.75
C TYR A 41 -8.45 -5.48 3.81
N GLU A 42 -8.71 -6.40 4.74
CA GLU A 42 -7.92 -7.61 4.94
C GLU A 42 -8.65 -8.85 4.40
N ALA A 43 -7.91 -9.91 4.05
CA ALA A 43 -8.50 -11.15 3.60
C ALA A 43 -9.47 -11.75 4.63
N SER A 44 -9.18 -11.58 5.93
CA SER A 44 -10.09 -11.96 7.02
C SER A 44 -11.46 -11.29 6.93
N GLU A 45 -11.52 -10.01 6.55
CA GLU A 45 -12.78 -9.28 6.37
C GLU A 45 -13.48 -9.65 5.06
N ILE A 46 -12.70 -9.90 3.99
CA ILE A 46 -13.23 -10.26 2.66
C ILE A 46 -13.94 -11.62 2.72
N PHE A 47 -13.36 -12.59 3.41
CA PHE A 47 -13.86 -13.99 3.45
C PHE A 47 -14.58 -14.35 4.74
N ASP A 48 -14.65 -13.43 5.73
CA ASP A 48 -15.26 -13.64 7.05
C ASP A 48 -14.61 -14.85 7.77
N VAL A 49 -13.30 -14.77 7.90
CA VAL A 49 -12.48 -15.80 8.53
C VAL A 49 -11.78 -15.25 9.76
N ASP A 50 -11.39 -16.13 10.67
CA ASP A 50 -10.63 -15.76 11.84
C ASP A 50 -9.16 -15.45 11.49
N LYS A 51 -8.47 -14.84 12.45
CA LYS A 51 -7.07 -14.46 12.30
C LYS A 51 -6.16 -15.65 11.96
N LYS A 52 -6.48 -16.85 12.43
CA LYS A 52 -5.66 -18.05 12.18
C LYS A 52 -5.70 -18.43 10.70
N LEU A 53 -6.87 -18.43 10.09
CA LEU A 53 -7.03 -18.73 8.67
C LEU A 53 -6.45 -17.63 7.79
N ASP A 54 -6.54 -16.36 8.22
CA ASP A 54 -5.89 -15.24 7.56
C ASP A 54 -4.35 -15.37 7.60
N ASP A 55 -3.80 -15.69 8.78
CA ASP A 55 -2.36 -15.93 8.93
C ASP A 55 -1.89 -17.13 8.07
N GLU A 56 -2.68 -18.20 7.95
CA GLU A 56 -2.39 -19.34 7.08
C GLU A 56 -2.35 -18.95 5.59
N PHE A 57 -3.29 -18.11 5.14
CA PHE A 57 -3.31 -17.56 3.78
C PHE A 57 -2.06 -16.74 3.50
N TRP A 58 -1.75 -15.77 4.36
CA TRP A 58 -0.59 -14.92 4.16
C TRP A 58 0.73 -15.67 4.29
N ASN A 59 0.82 -16.68 5.15
CA ASN A 59 2.00 -17.55 5.23
C ASN A 59 2.27 -18.31 3.93
N GLU A 60 1.21 -18.72 3.22
CA GLU A 60 1.35 -19.39 1.94
C GLU A 60 1.72 -18.43 0.80
N TYR A 61 1.16 -17.22 0.79
CA TYR A 61 1.23 -16.33 -0.37
C TYR A 61 2.06 -15.07 -0.19
N PHE A 62 2.46 -14.71 1.03
CA PHE A 62 3.16 -13.44 1.30
C PHE A 62 4.45 -13.28 0.48
N ARG A 63 5.22 -14.35 0.34
CA ARG A 63 6.45 -14.32 -0.44
C ARG A 63 6.16 -14.12 -1.93
N GLU A 64 5.18 -14.84 -2.45
CA GLU A 64 4.72 -14.72 -3.84
C GLU A 64 4.25 -13.28 -4.13
N TYR A 65 3.38 -12.75 -3.27
CA TYR A 65 2.91 -11.38 -3.35
C TYR A 65 4.08 -10.39 -3.35
N SER A 66 4.96 -10.50 -2.37
CA SER A 66 6.05 -9.52 -2.18
C SER A 66 7.04 -9.46 -3.33
N ILE A 67 7.25 -10.57 -4.05
CA ILE A 67 8.22 -10.67 -5.16
C ILE A 67 7.57 -10.36 -6.50
N ASN A 68 6.34 -10.83 -6.73
CA ASN A 68 5.75 -10.93 -8.06
C ASN A 68 4.55 -10.03 -8.30
N VAL A 69 3.99 -9.36 -7.27
CA VAL A 69 2.88 -8.44 -7.50
C VAL A 69 3.27 -7.35 -8.49
N GLU A 70 2.40 -7.10 -9.46
CA GLU A 70 2.62 -6.06 -10.46
C GLU A 70 2.37 -4.66 -9.89
N THR A 71 3.05 -3.67 -10.46
CA THR A 71 2.73 -2.27 -10.18
C THR A 71 1.45 -1.85 -10.87
N ARG A 72 0.74 -0.89 -10.27
CA ARG A 72 -0.35 -0.22 -10.97
C ARG A 72 0.17 0.49 -12.22
N LYS A 73 -0.67 0.50 -13.25
CA LYS A 73 -0.39 1.12 -14.55
C LYS A 73 0.16 2.54 -14.40
N PHE A 74 1.28 2.82 -15.05
CA PHE A 74 1.93 4.14 -15.11
C PHE A 74 2.48 4.67 -13.76
N ALA A 75 2.57 3.86 -12.73
CA ALA A 75 3.11 4.29 -11.44
C ALA A 75 4.55 4.83 -11.59
N ASN A 76 5.43 4.04 -12.21
CA ASN A 76 6.83 4.42 -12.43
C ASN A 76 6.97 5.69 -13.28
N GLU A 77 6.26 5.77 -14.40
CA GLU A 77 6.29 6.93 -15.29
C GLU A 77 5.86 8.23 -14.59
N VAL A 78 4.80 8.16 -13.79
CA VAL A 78 4.29 9.33 -13.06
C VAL A 78 5.23 9.71 -11.92
N ILE A 79 5.79 8.74 -11.22
CA ILE A 79 6.79 9.00 -10.17
C ILE A 79 8.01 9.71 -10.76
N ASP A 80 8.51 9.27 -11.90
CA ASP A 80 9.63 9.94 -12.58
C ASP A 80 9.31 11.40 -12.92
N LYS A 81 8.11 11.66 -13.46
CA LYS A 81 7.65 13.04 -13.73
C LYS A 81 7.53 13.89 -12.46
N LEU A 82 7.04 13.30 -11.37
CA LEU A 82 6.94 14.01 -10.08
C LEU A 82 8.32 14.31 -9.49
N LYS A 83 9.26 13.39 -9.66
CA LYS A 83 10.63 13.50 -9.16
C LYS A 83 11.44 14.62 -9.80
N GLU A 84 11.07 15.08 -11.00
CA GLU A 84 11.72 16.23 -11.65
C GLU A 84 11.64 17.52 -10.81
N GLU A 85 10.60 17.69 -9.99
CA GLU A 85 10.33 18.90 -9.21
C GLU A 85 10.16 18.65 -7.70
N ASN A 86 10.18 17.39 -7.26
CA ASN A 86 9.87 16.99 -5.88
C ASN A 86 10.83 15.91 -5.36
N GLU A 87 10.93 15.78 -4.04
CA GLU A 87 11.59 14.66 -3.38
C GLU A 87 10.57 13.53 -3.14
N ILE A 88 10.90 12.32 -3.55
CA ILE A 88 10.03 11.14 -3.44
C ILE A 88 10.49 10.25 -2.29
N TYR A 89 9.59 10.02 -1.37
CA TYR A 89 9.77 9.15 -0.20
C TYR A 89 8.85 7.93 -0.33
N ILE A 90 9.42 6.73 -0.32
CA ILE A 90 8.62 5.52 -0.10
C ILE A 90 8.48 5.34 1.41
N ILE A 91 7.23 5.26 1.90
CA ILE A 91 6.92 5.09 3.33
C ILE A 91 6.00 3.88 3.46
N THR A 92 6.54 2.76 3.90
CA THR A 92 5.83 1.48 3.86
C THR A 92 5.96 0.71 5.17
N ALA A 93 4.92 -0.03 5.54
CA ALA A 93 4.95 -1.03 6.59
C ALA A 93 5.61 -2.34 6.11
N ARG A 94 5.61 -2.60 4.80
CA ARG A 94 6.25 -3.77 4.21
C ARG A 94 7.74 -3.78 4.57
N GLY A 95 8.25 -4.89 5.12
CA GLY A 95 9.62 -4.98 5.61
C GLY A 95 9.82 -4.55 7.07
N SER A 96 8.78 -4.02 7.74
CA SER A 96 8.84 -3.66 9.16
C SER A 96 8.37 -4.77 10.09
N PHE A 97 7.66 -5.76 9.56
CA PHE A 97 7.14 -6.90 10.31
C PHE A 97 7.87 -8.18 9.95
N LEU A 98 7.99 -9.07 10.92
CA LEU A 98 8.11 -10.49 10.63
C LEU A 98 6.82 -10.91 9.93
N SER A 99 6.92 -11.59 8.79
CA SER A 99 5.74 -12.12 8.11
C SER A 99 4.88 -12.88 9.11
N HIS A 100 3.62 -12.51 9.17
CA HIS A 100 2.58 -13.03 10.04
C HIS A 100 2.97 -14.29 10.83
N SER A 101 3.26 -14.12 12.12
CA SER A 101 3.37 -15.13 13.19
C SER A 101 4.26 -16.38 13.01
N THR A 102 4.81 -16.71 11.85
CA THR A 102 5.47 -18.01 11.62
C THR A 102 6.95 -17.99 11.27
N GLY A 103 7.61 -16.82 11.23
CA GLY A 103 9.04 -16.75 10.96
C GLY A 103 9.46 -17.20 9.54
N VAL A 104 8.54 -17.15 8.57
CA VAL A 104 8.80 -17.55 7.17
C VAL A 104 9.85 -16.64 6.51
N MET A 105 10.01 -15.41 7.00
CA MET A 105 10.93 -14.44 6.41
C MET A 105 11.46 -13.49 7.49
N SER A 106 12.77 -13.24 7.51
CA SER A 106 13.34 -12.24 8.40
C SER A 106 13.02 -10.80 7.95
N ILE A 107 13.09 -9.84 8.86
CA ILE A 107 12.92 -8.41 8.54
C ILE A 107 13.91 -7.98 7.45
N GLU A 108 15.16 -8.38 7.54
CA GLU A 108 16.19 -8.00 6.56
C GLU A 108 15.95 -8.66 5.19
N GLU A 109 15.49 -9.91 5.16
CA GLU A 109 15.08 -10.56 3.91
C GLU A 109 13.90 -9.83 3.28
N ASN A 110 12.89 -9.47 4.08
CA ASN A 110 11.73 -8.75 3.60
C ASN A 110 12.08 -7.36 3.05
N LYS A 111 12.94 -6.60 3.75
CA LYS A 111 13.46 -5.33 3.23
C LYS A 111 14.20 -5.50 1.91
N THR A 112 15.04 -6.53 1.81
CA THR A 112 15.77 -6.84 0.58
C THR A 112 14.82 -7.13 -0.58
N ILE A 113 13.75 -7.88 -0.34
CA ILE A 113 12.71 -8.15 -1.34
C ILE A 113 12.04 -6.85 -1.79
N VAL A 114 11.69 -5.96 -0.85
CA VAL A 114 11.09 -4.66 -1.19
C VAL A 114 12.02 -3.83 -2.07
N LEU A 115 13.29 -3.71 -1.72
CA LEU A 115 14.27 -2.96 -2.51
C LEU A 115 14.42 -3.53 -3.92
N ASN A 116 14.56 -4.85 -4.04
CA ASN A 116 14.64 -5.52 -5.33
C ASN A 116 13.36 -5.37 -6.16
N TRP A 117 12.19 -5.37 -5.50
CA TRP A 117 10.91 -5.17 -6.18
C TRP A 117 10.79 -3.75 -6.72
N LEU A 118 11.18 -2.73 -5.95
CA LEU A 118 11.19 -1.33 -6.40
C LEU A 118 12.13 -1.14 -7.60
N GLU A 119 13.34 -1.71 -7.55
CA GLU A 119 14.32 -1.67 -8.65
C GLU A 119 13.79 -2.37 -9.90
N LYS A 120 13.29 -3.61 -9.77
CA LYS A 120 12.69 -4.39 -10.86
C LYS A 120 11.57 -3.64 -11.59
N ASN A 121 10.76 -2.89 -10.85
CA ASN A 121 9.62 -2.14 -11.36
C ASN A 121 9.97 -0.70 -11.75
N GLN A 122 11.25 -0.33 -11.70
CA GLN A 122 11.75 1.00 -12.08
C GLN A 122 11.05 2.13 -11.29
N ILE A 123 10.84 1.91 -9.99
CA ILE A 123 10.32 2.93 -9.08
C ILE A 123 11.50 3.72 -8.53
N HIS A 124 11.70 4.94 -9.02
CA HIS A 124 12.79 5.80 -8.62
C HIS A 124 12.36 6.73 -7.48
N TYR A 125 13.07 6.66 -6.36
CA TYR A 125 12.79 7.45 -5.15
C TYR A 125 14.08 8.06 -4.59
N ASP A 126 13.95 9.03 -3.69
CA ASP A 126 15.09 9.65 -3.01
C ASP A 126 15.34 9.00 -1.65
N ASN A 127 14.29 8.63 -0.95
CA ASN A 127 14.36 8.02 0.38
C ASN A 127 13.35 6.88 0.53
N ILE A 128 13.70 5.88 1.34
CA ILE A 128 12.78 4.83 1.76
C ILE A 128 12.78 4.73 3.28
N ILE A 129 11.58 4.63 3.85
CA ILE A 129 11.37 4.50 5.29
C ILE A 129 10.48 3.29 5.53
N PHE A 130 11.04 2.33 6.24
CA PHE A 130 10.31 1.17 6.72
C PHE A 130 9.68 1.51 8.07
N SER A 131 8.37 1.69 8.12
CA SER A 131 7.64 2.07 9.33
C SER A 131 6.53 1.06 9.64
N PRO A 132 6.44 0.57 10.88
CA PRO A 132 5.46 -0.46 11.20
C PRO A 132 4.00 0.00 11.15
N GLU A 133 3.63 1.20 11.61
CA GLU A 133 2.20 1.57 11.66
C GLU A 133 1.93 3.08 11.65
N ASP A 134 2.45 3.87 12.60
CA ASP A 134 2.11 5.29 12.70
C ASP A 134 2.86 6.14 11.67
N LYS A 135 2.25 6.26 10.49
CA LYS A 135 2.84 7.05 9.41
C LYS A 135 2.77 8.56 9.64
N LEU A 136 1.88 9.06 10.51
CA LEU A 136 1.78 10.50 10.75
C LEU A 136 3.06 11.05 11.39
N ASP A 137 3.57 10.41 12.44
CA ASP A 137 4.79 10.84 13.10
C ASP A 137 6.00 10.75 12.16
N ILE A 138 6.09 9.69 11.35
CA ILE A 138 7.11 9.56 10.32
C ILE A 138 7.02 10.69 9.29
N CYS A 139 5.82 11.01 8.81
CA CYS A 139 5.61 12.13 7.90
C CYS A 139 6.04 13.47 8.51
N LYS A 140 5.73 13.72 9.79
CA LYS A 140 6.13 14.95 10.51
C LYS A 140 7.64 15.04 10.67
N GLN A 141 8.30 13.98 11.15
CA GLN A 141 9.75 13.93 11.34
C GLN A 141 10.53 14.19 10.04
N ASN A 142 10.03 13.68 8.91
CA ASN A 142 10.65 13.83 7.61
C ASN A 142 10.14 15.06 6.82
N LYS A 143 9.22 15.84 7.41
CA LYS A 143 8.61 17.03 6.79
C LYS A 143 7.93 16.72 5.45
N ILE A 144 7.20 15.61 5.39
CA ILE A 144 6.39 15.23 4.23
C ILE A 144 5.28 16.26 4.05
N ASN A 145 5.13 16.78 2.84
CA ASN A 145 4.14 17.79 2.50
C ASN A 145 2.84 17.19 1.98
N LEU A 146 2.91 15.99 1.42
CA LEU A 146 1.78 15.26 0.82
C LEU A 146 2.03 13.77 0.97
N MET A 147 1.02 13.00 1.37
CA MET A 147 1.07 11.54 1.41
C MET A 147 0.11 10.93 0.38
N ILE A 148 0.54 9.90 -0.35
CA ILE A 148 -0.32 9.08 -1.21
C ILE A 148 -0.53 7.76 -0.49
N GLU A 149 -1.79 7.46 -0.14
CA GLU A 149 -2.16 6.40 0.79
C GLU A 149 -3.51 5.79 0.41
N ASP A 150 -3.75 4.52 0.76
CA ASP A 150 -5.00 3.82 0.50
C ASP A 150 -5.68 3.30 1.79
N LYS A 151 -4.90 3.00 2.85
CA LYS A 151 -5.43 2.45 4.10
C LYS A 151 -6.27 3.47 4.86
N PRO A 152 -7.55 3.17 5.19
CA PRO A 152 -8.47 4.12 5.83
C PRO A 152 -7.94 4.75 7.12
N GLU A 153 -7.30 3.96 7.98
CA GLU A 153 -6.74 4.43 9.25
C GLU A 153 -5.65 5.49 9.04
N ASN A 154 -4.73 5.22 8.10
CA ASN A 154 -3.64 6.14 7.75
C ASN A 154 -4.18 7.41 7.11
N ILE A 155 -5.10 7.28 6.14
CA ILE A 155 -5.75 8.43 5.49
C ILE A 155 -6.38 9.34 6.53
N ASN A 156 -7.19 8.78 7.43
CA ASN A 156 -7.91 9.55 8.45
C ASN A 156 -6.98 10.18 9.50
N THR A 157 -5.86 9.52 9.79
CA THR A 157 -4.90 10.02 10.78
C THR A 157 -4.00 11.09 10.19
N ILE A 158 -3.40 10.84 9.03
CA ILE A 158 -2.46 11.76 8.37
C ILE A 158 -3.18 13.04 7.90
N SER A 159 -4.40 12.92 7.37
CA SER A 159 -5.16 14.06 6.83
C SER A 159 -5.55 15.11 7.87
N LYS A 160 -5.43 14.82 9.15
CA LYS A 160 -5.62 15.82 10.22
C LYS A 160 -4.59 16.94 10.17
N GLU A 161 -3.38 16.65 9.69
CA GLU A 161 -2.25 17.58 9.70
C GLU A 161 -1.60 17.77 8.31
N ILE A 162 -1.64 16.75 7.45
CA ILE A 162 -0.94 16.70 6.16
C ILE A 162 -1.94 16.35 5.06
N PRO A 163 -1.94 17.03 3.91
CA PRO A 163 -2.74 16.61 2.75
C PRO A 163 -2.47 15.16 2.35
N VAL A 164 -3.54 14.43 2.02
CA VAL A 164 -3.48 13.04 1.59
C VAL A 164 -4.17 12.89 0.25
N ILE A 165 -3.47 12.31 -0.71
CA ILE A 165 -4.11 11.73 -1.89
C ILE A 165 -4.53 10.31 -1.52
N CYS A 166 -5.86 10.10 -1.46
CA CYS A 166 -6.45 8.80 -1.25
C CYS A 166 -6.51 8.05 -2.60
N TYR A 167 -5.66 7.05 -2.78
CA TYR A 167 -5.83 6.16 -3.93
C TYR A 167 -7.08 5.32 -3.72
N HIS A 168 -8.04 5.41 -4.66
CA HIS A 168 -9.34 4.77 -4.51
C HIS A 168 -9.24 3.25 -4.44
N ALA A 169 -9.90 2.68 -3.45
CA ALA A 169 -10.22 1.26 -3.29
C ALA A 169 -11.62 1.12 -2.69
N ASN A 170 -12.27 -0.04 -2.82
CA ASN A 170 -13.61 -0.24 -2.29
C ASN A 170 -13.66 -0.11 -0.76
N TYR A 171 -12.59 -0.54 -0.07
CA TYR A 171 -12.50 -0.48 1.40
C TYR A 171 -12.30 0.94 1.96
N ASN A 172 -11.93 1.93 1.12
CA ASN A 172 -11.72 3.30 1.58
C ASN A 172 -12.75 4.32 1.07
N GLU A 173 -13.85 3.87 0.47
CA GLU A 173 -14.91 4.74 -0.08
C GLU A 173 -15.42 5.81 0.91
N GLN A 174 -15.46 5.48 2.21
CA GLN A 174 -15.93 6.36 3.27
C GLN A 174 -14.90 7.45 3.66
N CYS A 175 -13.63 7.32 3.26
CA CYS A 175 -12.61 8.31 3.58
C CYS A 175 -12.85 9.60 2.78
N ASN A 176 -13.22 10.67 3.49
CA ASN A 176 -13.43 12.00 2.91
C ASN A 176 -13.13 13.09 3.95
N GLY A 177 -12.76 14.28 3.50
CA GLY A 177 -12.43 15.38 4.39
C GLY A 177 -11.67 16.50 3.67
N LYS A 178 -11.44 17.60 4.37
CA LYS A 178 -10.84 18.83 3.79
C LYS A 178 -9.47 18.58 3.16
N ASN A 179 -8.66 17.71 3.76
CA ASN A 179 -7.30 17.41 3.31
C ASN A 179 -7.18 16.06 2.59
N ILE A 180 -8.31 15.44 2.18
CA ILE A 180 -8.34 14.16 1.48
C ILE A 180 -8.76 14.40 0.04
N TYR A 181 -7.89 14.04 -0.88
CA TYR A 181 -8.10 14.18 -2.32
C TYR A 181 -8.15 12.80 -2.96
N ARG A 182 -9.33 12.34 -3.33
CA ARG A 182 -9.51 11.03 -3.95
C ARG A 182 -9.05 11.03 -5.39
N CYS A 183 -8.20 10.05 -5.75
CA CYS A 183 -7.73 9.81 -7.11
C CYS A 183 -7.92 8.34 -7.48
N TYR A 184 -8.13 8.08 -8.77
CA TYR A 184 -8.49 6.76 -9.30
C TYR A 184 -7.39 6.12 -10.18
N SER A 185 -6.33 6.85 -10.46
CA SER A 185 -5.20 6.39 -11.26
C SER A 185 -3.96 7.24 -11.00
N TRP A 186 -2.80 6.75 -11.43
CA TRP A 186 -1.55 7.50 -11.29
C TRP A 186 -1.54 8.80 -12.08
N TYR A 187 -2.16 8.86 -13.26
CA TYR A 187 -2.29 10.12 -14.00
C TYR A 187 -3.30 11.10 -13.38
N ASP A 188 -4.32 10.59 -12.68
CA ASP A 188 -5.22 11.44 -11.89
C ASP A 188 -4.47 12.05 -10.68
N ILE A 189 -3.58 11.27 -10.04
CA ILE A 189 -2.67 11.75 -9.00
C ILE A 189 -1.75 12.84 -9.55
N TYR A 190 -1.12 12.60 -10.71
CA TYR A 190 -0.24 13.58 -11.34
C TYR A 190 -0.95 14.90 -11.59
N ARG A 191 -2.12 14.85 -12.24
CA ARG A 191 -2.96 16.03 -12.47
C ARG A 191 -3.28 16.75 -11.16
N LYS A 192 -3.69 16.00 -10.13
CA LYS A 192 -4.05 16.57 -8.83
C LYS A 192 -2.88 17.30 -8.15
N ILE A 193 -1.68 16.70 -8.19
CA ILE A 193 -0.48 17.33 -7.63
C ILE A 193 -0.11 18.60 -8.38
N LYS A 194 -0.27 18.63 -9.71
CA LYS A 194 0.00 19.86 -10.51
C LYS A 194 -1.01 20.98 -10.27
N GLU A 195 -2.18 20.69 -9.70
CA GLU A 195 -3.21 21.68 -9.33
C GLU A 195 -3.02 22.22 -7.88
N MET A 196 -2.16 21.62 -7.06
CA MET A 196 -1.91 22.02 -5.67
C MET A 196 -0.81 23.06 -5.56
#